data_18afa4a77ce923327986facbd5410928
#
_entry.id   18afa4a77ce923327986facbd5410928
#
_cell.length_a   1.000
_cell.length_b   1.000
_cell.length_c   1.000
_cell.angle_alpha   90.00
_cell.angle_beta   90.00
_cell.angle_gamma   90.00
#
_symmetry.space_group_name_H-M   'P 1'
#
loop_
_entity.id
_entity.type
_entity.pdbx_description
1 polymer ?
#
loop_
_entity_poly.entity_id
_entity_poly.type
_entity_poly.pdbx_seq_one_letter_code
_entity_poly.pdbx_strand_id
1 'polypeptide(L)'
;MKGTGMRLGPTGVAVAVALVAAAVVYAPRAWVSDLGPMPDAGEYATSARNLAHLRGFVIELLGRDYPPRYPPGFPLLLAPVFWLPGATLASAIYVVAAFAVLAVLLTHALARRLGGPVAGLLAAGALLLRTVFVDWSHQVMSETATVATATAIAVLLHHRAQHAGDARRHASLVTIGLVCGVAILMRYTNLVFVPAVAIALLVDARVRASPWRSAIALGTGPALALGVLALDDHVTFGSVARTGYHYWVPYWHTSLAKTFSLAYAVRQPGDAALGAFGGSPNLIYYGAYILLNVSSAWFALAAAWGAAVLVRRGNAGTRTVVVYAAALTTFLYLTYGFYFYQSGRFMAPLIGVFAAVTGAGVADALRRLGRYRELSLRTVTLAGTACLLALVGPIVEMRAVAGRTYIVRRLVLGASEPAIAQPMSAAVAAYEQTVPRGAVVVTALPLTMLDSVVKRGIRVVGLARTSYWASPQLERDPVFPERAEEIARSIESGIPVYTDAYSLSVTPTDPRYGPARAALKKFRLRPVETTRPTRLYRLDVD
;
A
#
# COMPACT_ATOMS: atom_id res chain seq x y z
N MET A 1 -15.30 49.61 5.75
CA MET A 1 -15.76 48.44 4.96
C MET A 1 -15.56 47.20 5.80
N LYS A 2 -16.63 46.64 6.39
CA LYS A 2 -16.58 45.35 7.10
C LYS A 2 -16.49 44.26 6.02
N GLY A 3 -15.30 43.68 5.81
CA GLY A 3 -15.13 42.60 4.89
C GLY A 3 -15.96 41.39 5.33
N THR A 4 -17.01 41.08 4.60
CA THR A 4 -17.76 39.82 4.70
C THR A 4 -16.91 38.69 4.15
N GLY A 5 -15.90 38.30 4.93
CA GLY A 5 -15.14 37.11 4.62
C GLY A 5 -16.09 35.90 4.63
N MET A 6 -16.27 35.26 3.47
CA MET A 6 -17.11 34.08 3.31
C MET A 6 -16.55 32.95 4.18
N ARG A 7 -17.19 32.70 5.34
CA ARG A 7 -16.80 31.59 6.23
C ARG A 7 -17.37 30.30 5.66
N LEU A 8 -16.50 29.46 5.13
CA LEU A 8 -16.88 28.11 4.73
C LEU A 8 -17.43 27.35 5.94
N GLY A 9 -18.64 26.85 5.85
CA GLY A 9 -19.20 25.94 6.85
C GLY A 9 -18.43 24.61 6.89
N PRO A 10 -18.72 23.76 7.90
CA PRO A 10 -18.04 22.46 8.06
C PRO A 10 -18.02 21.59 6.79
N THR A 11 -19.11 21.59 6.03
CA THR A 11 -19.24 20.88 4.76
C THR A 11 -18.34 21.49 3.68
N GLY A 12 -18.28 22.82 3.59
CA GLY A 12 -17.41 23.51 2.63
C GLY A 12 -15.92 23.22 2.86
N VAL A 13 -15.50 23.15 4.14
CA VAL A 13 -14.12 22.76 4.50
C VAL A 13 -13.84 21.30 4.09
N ALA A 14 -14.77 20.38 4.36
CA ALA A 14 -14.60 18.97 3.95
C ALA A 14 -14.50 18.83 2.44
N VAL A 15 -15.32 19.55 1.67
CA VAL A 15 -15.25 19.60 0.20
C VAL A 15 -13.91 20.16 -0.27
N ALA A 16 -13.42 21.26 0.31
CA ALA A 16 -12.12 21.82 -0.03
C ALA A 16 -10.98 20.82 0.23
N VAL A 17 -11.01 20.12 1.38
CA VAL A 17 -10.03 19.06 1.69
C VAL A 17 -10.11 17.92 0.69
N ALA A 18 -11.32 17.50 0.30
CA ALA A 18 -11.51 16.47 -0.73
C ALA A 18 -10.94 16.88 -2.08
N LEU A 19 -11.18 18.12 -2.50
CA LEU A 19 -10.67 18.66 -3.78
C LEU A 19 -9.15 18.74 -3.78
N VAL A 20 -8.53 19.22 -2.69
CA VAL A 20 -7.07 19.26 -2.56
C VAL A 20 -6.49 17.84 -2.55
N ALA A 21 -7.09 16.92 -1.79
CA ALA A 21 -6.67 15.53 -1.76
C ALA A 21 -6.78 14.89 -3.16
N ALA A 22 -7.92 15.11 -3.85
CA ALA A 22 -8.11 14.64 -5.22
C ALA A 22 -7.06 15.24 -6.17
N ALA A 23 -6.80 16.54 -6.10
CA ALA A 23 -5.77 17.16 -6.92
C ALA A 23 -4.38 16.56 -6.68
N VAL A 24 -3.97 16.38 -5.41
CA VAL A 24 -2.67 15.78 -5.08
C VAL A 24 -2.57 14.33 -5.53
N VAL A 25 -3.64 13.56 -5.37
CA VAL A 25 -3.64 12.12 -5.68
C VAL A 25 -3.89 11.85 -7.17
N TYR A 26 -4.76 12.61 -7.84
CA TYR A 26 -5.13 12.34 -9.24
C TYR A 26 -4.33 13.15 -10.27
N ALA A 27 -3.86 14.36 -9.95
CA ALA A 27 -3.12 15.18 -10.91
C ALA A 27 -1.88 14.47 -11.49
N PRO A 28 -1.06 13.76 -10.68
CA PRO A 28 0.07 13.01 -11.23
C PRO A 28 -0.35 11.88 -12.14
N ARG A 29 -1.59 11.39 -12.04
CA ARG A 29 -2.10 10.27 -12.84
C ARG A 29 -2.44 10.63 -14.27
N ALA A 30 -2.73 11.89 -14.55
CA ALA A 30 -2.81 12.36 -15.94
C ALA A 30 -1.51 12.06 -16.70
N TRP A 31 -0.40 11.84 -15.97
CA TRP A 31 0.94 11.61 -16.52
C TRP A 31 1.47 10.20 -16.28
N VAL A 32 0.88 9.43 -15.36
CA VAL A 32 1.34 8.08 -14.98
C VAL A 32 0.14 7.14 -14.90
N SER A 33 -0.11 6.44 -15.99
CA SER A 33 -1.16 5.41 -16.07
C SER A 33 -0.55 4.03 -15.92
N ASP A 34 -0.02 3.69 -14.73
CA ASP A 34 0.59 2.38 -14.52
C ASP A 34 0.08 1.70 -13.24
N LEU A 35 0.21 0.37 -13.20
CA LEU A 35 -0.11 -0.45 -12.02
C LEU A 35 0.81 -0.18 -10.84
N GLY A 36 1.99 0.37 -11.09
CA GLY A 36 3.10 0.47 -10.16
C GLY A 36 4.10 -0.69 -10.29
N PRO A 37 5.31 -0.55 -9.75
CA PRO A 37 6.41 -1.48 -9.96
C PRO A 37 6.29 -2.79 -9.15
N MET A 38 5.22 -3.00 -8.40
CA MET A 38 5.05 -4.17 -7.55
C MET A 38 4.34 -5.29 -8.28
N PRO A 39 4.89 -6.53 -8.28
CA PRO A 39 4.25 -7.69 -8.87
C PRO A 39 2.83 -7.92 -8.33
N ASP A 40 2.62 -7.63 -7.05
CA ASP A 40 1.33 -7.74 -6.37
C ASP A 40 0.23 -6.91 -7.05
N ALA A 41 0.60 -5.75 -7.63
CA ALA A 41 -0.35 -4.88 -8.34
C ALA A 41 -0.97 -5.56 -9.55
N GLY A 42 -0.17 -6.30 -10.31
CA GLY A 42 -0.65 -7.11 -11.44
C GLY A 42 -1.58 -8.23 -10.98
N GLU A 43 -1.26 -8.90 -9.87
CA GLU A 43 -2.09 -9.95 -9.28
C GLU A 43 -3.45 -9.41 -8.85
N TYR A 44 -3.48 -8.29 -8.10
CA TYR A 44 -4.74 -7.67 -7.69
C TYR A 44 -5.60 -7.21 -8.88
N ALA A 45 -4.99 -6.54 -9.86
CA ALA A 45 -5.73 -6.03 -11.01
C ALA A 45 -6.27 -7.16 -11.90
N THR A 46 -5.47 -8.22 -12.13
CA THR A 46 -5.87 -9.38 -12.95
C THR A 46 -6.98 -10.17 -12.27
N SER A 47 -6.85 -10.46 -10.98
CA SER A 47 -7.90 -11.13 -10.20
C SER A 47 -9.20 -10.32 -10.20
N ALA A 48 -9.10 -8.99 -10.02
CA ALA A 48 -10.26 -8.10 -10.05
C ALA A 48 -10.96 -8.10 -11.42
N ARG A 49 -10.20 -8.06 -12.51
CA ARG A 49 -10.73 -8.15 -13.87
C ARG A 49 -11.44 -9.48 -14.11
N ASN A 50 -10.84 -10.59 -13.68
CA ASN A 50 -11.44 -11.91 -13.83
C ASN A 50 -12.73 -12.04 -13.02
N LEU A 51 -12.78 -11.52 -11.78
CA LEU A 51 -14.00 -11.42 -10.99
C LEU A 51 -15.09 -10.59 -11.69
N ALA A 52 -14.73 -9.42 -12.22
CA ALA A 52 -15.67 -8.54 -12.92
C ALA A 52 -16.32 -9.21 -14.14
N HIS A 53 -15.59 -10.11 -14.81
CA HIS A 53 -16.05 -10.85 -15.98
C HIS A 53 -16.56 -12.28 -15.65
N LEU A 54 -16.80 -12.57 -14.38
CA LEU A 54 -17.33 -13.86 -13.89
C LEU A 54 -16.47 -15.08 -14.26
N ARG A 55 -15.15 -14.87 -14.44
CA ARG A 55 -14.18 -15.95 -14.72
C ARG A 55 -13.68 -16.65 -13.47
N GLY A 56 -14.16 -16.24 -12.29
CA GLY A 56 -13.69 -16.75 -11.00
C GLY A 56 -12.59 -15.91 -10.36
N PHE A 57 -12.21 -16.29 -9.16
CA PHE A 57 -11.13 -15.66 -8.41
C PHE A 57 -9.80 -16.32 -8.76
N VAL A 58 -9.26 -15.95 -9.92
CA VAL A 58 -8.02 -16.50 -10.48
C VAL A 58 -7.14 -15.39 -11.05
N ILE A 59 -5.84 -15.68 -11.13
CA ILE A 59 -4.87 -14.91 -11.90
C ILE A 59 -4.53 -15.71 -13.16
N GLU A 60 -4.43 -15.02 -14.28
CA GLU A 60 -4.01 -15.62 -15.54
C GLU A 60 -2.52 -15.37 -15.79
N LEU A 61 -1.73 -16.43 -15.91
CA LEU A 61 -0.30 -16.38 -16.16
C LEU A 61 0.04 -17.27 -17.36
N LEU A 62 0.56 -16.66 -18.40
CA LEU A 62 1.00 -17.38 -19.60
C LEU A 62 -0.10 -18.27 -20.21
N GLY A 63 -1.34 -17.80 -20.20
CA GLY A 63 -2.51 -18.50 -20.72
C GLY A 63 -3.06 -19.62 -19.82
N ARG A 64 -2.66 -19.67 -18.57
CA ARG A 64 -3.17 -20.62 -17.56
C ARG A 64 -3.70 -19.91 -16.35
N ASP A 65 -4.76 -20.44 -15.77
CA ASP A 65 -5.36 -19.93 -14.54
C ASP A 65 -4.66 -20.50 -13.31
N TYR A 66 -4.37 -19.62 -12.36
CA TYR A 66 -3.75 -19.94 -11.07
C TYR A 66 -4.53 -19.30 -9.94
N PRO A 67 -4.55 -19.89 -8.74
CA PRO A 67 -5.16 -19.28 -7.57
C PRO A 67 -4.35 -18.04 -7.16
N PRO A 68 -5.01 -16.93 -6.75
CA PRO A 68 -4.34 -15.76 -6.22
C PRO A 68 -3.62 -16.07 -4.89
N ARG A 69 -2.59 -15.29 -4.58
CA ARG A 69 -1.89 -15.37 -3.30
C ARG A 69 -2.63 -14.64 -2.18
N TYR A 70 -3.29 -13.54 -2.53
CA TYR A 70 -3.96 -12.64 -1.60
C TYR A 70 -5.44 -12.98 -1.45
N PRO A 71 -6.09 -12.55 -0.35
CA PRO A 71 -7.52 -12.75 -0.17
C PRO A 71 -8.36 -11.92 -1.15
N PRO A 72 -9.64 -12.32 -1.40
CA PRO A 72 -10.47 -11.78 -2.47
C PRO A 72 -10.99 -10.36 -2.25
N GLY A 73 -10.97 -9.83 -1.03
CA GLY A 73 -11.68 -8.59 -0.71
C GLY A 73 -11.14 -7.37 -1.42
N PHE A 74 -9.82 -7.20 -1.57
CA PHE A 74 -9.30 -6.07 -2.32
C PHE A 74 -9.56 -6.19 -3.82
N PRO A 75 -9.35 -7.33 -4.49
CA PRO A 75 -9.83 -7.55 -5.86
C PRO A 75 -11.32 -7.28 -6.06
N LEU A 76 -12.18 -7.69 -5.13
CA LEU A 76 -13.62 -7.39 -5.20
C LEU A 76 -13.92 -5.89 -5.18
N LEU A 77 -13.18 -5.10 -4.39
CA LEU A 77 -13.30 -3.64 -4.38
C LEU A 77 -12.81 -2.98 -5.68
N LEU A 78 -11.83 -3.59 -6.35
CA LEU A 78 -11.33 -3.12 -7.64
C LEU A 78 -12.22 -3.53 -8.81
N ALA A 79 -12.93 -4.66 -8.72
CA ALA A 79 -13.67 -5.27 -9.82
C ALA A 79 -14.63 -4.32 -10.56
N PRO A 80 -15.41 -3.44 -9.90
CA PRO A 80 -16.36 -2.56 -10.59
C PRO A 80 -15.73 -1.64 -11.63
N VAL A 81 -14.46 -1.28 -11.52
CA VAL A 81 -13.80 -0.43 -12.51
C VAL A 81 -13.68 -1.11 -13.87
N PHE A 82 -13.63 -2.45 -13.90
CA PHE A 82 -13.51 -3.22 -15.14
C PHE A 82 -14.83 -3.40 -15.91
N TRP A 83 -15.95 -2.93 -15.36
CA TRP A 83 -17.21 -2.80 -16.11
C TRP A 83 -17.24 -1.55 -16.97
N LEU A 84 -16.32 -0.61 -16.76
CA LEU A 84 -16.26 0.61 -17.56
C LEU A 84 -15.70 0.31 -18.96
N PRO A 85 -16.29 0.88 -20.04
CA PRO A 85 -15.77 0.71 -21.38
C PRO A 85 -14.31 1.19 -21.49
N GLY A 86 -13.46 0.38 -22.11
CA GLY A 86 -12.04 0.71 -22.31
C GLY A 86 -11.17 0.58 -21.06
N ALA A 87 -11.68 0.01 -19.95
CA ALA A 87 -10.88 -0.22 -18.77
C ALA A 87 -9.71 -1.17 -19.05
N THR A 88 -8.53 -0.76 -18.62
CA THR A 88 -7.29 -1.55 -18.64
C THR A 88 -6.93 -1.99 -17.22
N LEU A 89 -5.93 -2.88 -17.07
CA LEU A 89 -5.45 -3.26 -15.73
C LEU A 89 -5.02 -2.03 -14.91
N ALA A 90 -4.43 -1.03 -15.55
CA ALA A 90 -4.05 0.22 -14.91
C ALA A 90 -5.26 1.03 -14.38
N SER A 91 -6.47 0.80 -14.89
CA SER A 91 -7.68 1.51 -14.42
C SER A 91 -8.01 1.20 -12.95
N ALA A 92 -7.57 0.06 -12.40
CA ALA A 92 -7.70 -0.29 -10.98
C ALA A 92 -7.14 0.79 -10.04
N ILE A 93 -6.22 1.58 -10.54
CA ILE A 93 -5.57 2.67 -9.80
C ILE A 93 -6.56 3.77 -9.37
N TYR A 94 -7.63 4.02 -10.12
CA TYR A 94 -8.63 5.02 -9.76
C TYR A 94 -9.38 4.65 -8.47
N VAL A 95 -9.57 3.36 -8.22
CA VAL A 95 -10.16 2.88 -6.95
C VAL A 95 -9.20 3.11 -5.80
N VAL A 96 -7.91 2.84 -6.00
CA VAL A 96 -6.87 3.14 -5.00
C VAL A 96 -6.83 4.62 -4.67
N ALA A 97 -6.91 5.48 -5.69
CA ALA A 97 -6.95 6.92 -5.52
C ALA A 97 -8.21 7.38 -4.75
N ALA A 98 -9.37 6.75 -4.99
CA ALA A 98 -10.59 7.01 -4.23
C ALA A 98 -10.40 6.65 -2.74
N PHE A 99 -9.77 5.50 -2.43
CA PHE A 99 -9.42 5.16 -1.05
C PHE A 99 -8.41 6.13 -0.43
N ALA A 100 -7.47 6.65 -1.20
CA ALA A 100 -6.55 7.68 -0.71
C ALA A 100 -7.28 8.96 -0.32
N VAL A 101 -8.19 9.45 -1.16
CA VAL A 101 -9.04 10.62 -0.84
C VAL A 101 -9.90 10.33 0.40
N LEU A 102 -10.50 9.15 0.49
CA LEU A 102 -11.28 8.73 1.64
C LEU A 102 -10.42 8.70 2.92
N ALA A 103 -9.19 8.20 2.85
CA ALA A 103 -8.25 8.19 3.98
C ALA A 103 -7.95 9.61 4.48
N VAL A 104 -7.73 10.57 3.56
CA VAL A 104 -7.51 11.99 3.92
C VAL A 104 -8.74 12.59 4.60
N LEU A 105 -9.93 12.33 4.05
CA LEU A 105 -11.20 12.82 4.63
C LEU A 105 -11.47 12.23 6.02
N LEU A 106 -11.24 10.94 6.19
CA LEU A 106 -11.39 10.26 7.48
C LEU A 106 -10.38 10.78 8.50
N THR A 107 -9.14 11.01 8.09
CA THR A 107 -8.08 11.59 8.93
C THR A 107 -8.43 13.01 9.35
N HIS A 108 -8.90 13.84 8.42
CA HIS A 108 -9.43 15.17 8.71
C HIS A 108 -10.59 15.11 9.72
N ALA A 109 -11.59 14.26 9.46
CA ALA A 109 -12.76 14.11 10.31
C ALA A 109 -12.41 13.63 11.72
N LEU A 110 -11.49 12.67 11.84
CA LEU A 110 -10.98 12.18 13.11
C LEU A 110 -10.28 13.29 13.89
N ALA A 111 -9.28 13.93 13.27
CA ALA A 111 -8.49 14.98 13.92
C ALA A 111 -9.35 16.19 14.33
N ARG A 112 -10.34 16.56 13.50
CA ARG A 112 -11.32 17.61 13.84
C ARG A 112 -12.11 17.26 15.09
N ARG A 113 -12.51 16.01 15.29
CA ARG A 113 -13.20 15.54 16.50
C ARG A 113 -12.28 15.52 17.72
N LEU A 114 -10.99 15.23 17.52
CA LEU A 114 -10.00 15.18 18.60
C LEU A 114 -9.52 16.56 19.05
N GLY A 115 -9.32 17.50 18.12
CA GLY A 115 -8.65 18.77 18.40
C GLY A 115 -9.26 20.03 17.76
N GLY A 116 -10.41 19.89 17.07
CA GLY A 116 -11.10 21.01 16.41
C GLY A 116 -10.68 21.21 14.94
N PRO A 117 -11.24 22.24 14.25
CA PRO A 117 -11.07 22.42 12.80
C PRO A 117 -9.61 22.54 12.35
N VAL A 118 -8.79 23.27 13.10
CA VAL A 118 -7.36 23.45 12.80
C VAL A 118 -6.64 22.10 12.86
N ALA A 119 -6.94 21.26 13.85
CA ALA A 119 -6.37 19.92 13.94
C ALA A 119 -6.70 19.08 12.72
N GLY A 120 -7.95 19.18 12.21
CA GLY A 120 -8.38 18.49 11.00
C GLY A 120 -7.56 18.87 9.76
N LEU A 121 -7.36 20.17 9.53
CA LEU A 121 -6.57 20.67 8.40
C LEU A 121 -5.09 20.28 8.51
N LEU A 122 -4.50 20.41 9.70
CA LEU A 122 -3.12 20.01 9.95
C LEU A 122 -2.90 18.52 9.72
N ALA A 123 -3.85 17.68 10.16
CA ALA A 123 -3.76 16.24 9.98
C ALA A 123 -3.90 15.83 8.50
N ALA A 124 -4.83 16.43 7.75
CA ALA A 124 -4.97 16.19 6.32
C ALA A 124 -3.71 16.60 5.56
N GLY A 125 -3.16 17.79 5.85
CA GLY A 125 -1.90 18.26 5.29
C GLY A 125 -0.73 17.34 5.65
N ALA A 126 -0.63 16.93 6.92
CA ALA A 126 0.40 16.00 7.38
C ALA A 126 0.33 14.66 6.63
N LEU A 127 -0.87 14.13 6.37
CA LEU A 127 -1.03 12.89 5.61
C LEU A 127 -0.62 13.06 4.14
N LEU A 128 -1.05 14.15 3.49
CA LEU A 128 -0.71 14.43 2.09
C LEU A 128 0.78 14.72 1.87
N LEU A 129 1.47 15.22 2.90
CA LEU A 129 2.92 15.43 2.86
C LEU A 129 3.71 14.14 3.14
N ARG A 130 3.06 13.03 3.48
CA ARG A 130 3.72 11.74 3.68
C ARG A 130 4.06 11.09 2.34
N THR A 131 5.34 11.04 2.02
CA THR A 131 5.84 10.41 0.81
C THR A 131 5.39 8.97 0.68
N VAL A 132 5.43 8.21 1.79
CA VAL A 132 4.98 6.82 1.86
C VAL A 132 3.49 6.71 1.52
N PHE A 133 2.64 7.60 2.02
CA PHE A 133 1.21 7.59 1.70
C PHE A 133 0.95 7.97 0.24
N VAL A 134 1.61 9.02 -0.24
CA VAL A 134 1.49 9.45 -1.63
C VAL A 134 1.98 8.35 -2.58
N ASP A 135 3.11 7.72 -2.28
CA ASP A 135 3.66 6.63 -3.08
C ASP A 135 2.68 5.45 -3.20
N TRP A 136 2.14 4.97 -2.08
CA TRP A 136 1.13 3.89 -2.09
C TRP A 136 -0.19 4.30 -2.74
N SER A 137 -0.55 5.58 -2.72
CA SER A 137 -1.75 6.06 -3.41
C SER A 137 -1.66 5.97 -4.93
N HIS A 138 -0.45 5.76 -5.46
CA HIS A 138 -0.17 5.66 -6.89
C HIS A 138 0.18 4.23 -7.35
N GLN A 139 -0.04 3.24 -6.52
CA GLN A 139 0.17 1.83 -6.85
C GLN A 139 -1.12 1.04 -6.62
N VAL A 140 -1.39 0.02 -7.44
CA VAL A 140 -2.56 -0.85 -7.24
C VAL A 140 -2.27 -1.82 -6.09
N MET A 141 -2.31 -1.25 -4.88
CA MET A 141 -1.96 -1.95 -3.65
C MET A 141 -3.02 -1.69 -2.56
N SER A 142 -3.18 -2.63 -1.64
CA SER A 142 -4.21 -2.56 -0.59
C SER A 142 -3.89 -1.58 0.55
N GLU A 143 -2.70 -0.97 0.56
CA GLU A 143 -2.20 -0.12 1.64
C GLU A 143 -3.08 1.11 1.89
N THR A 144 -3.47 1.84 0.85
CA THR A 144 -4.34 3.02 1.00
C THR A 144 -5.74 2.66 1.51
N ALA A 145 -6.29 1.53 1.03
CA ALA A 145 -7.56 1.00 1.53
C ALA A 145 -7.44 0.60 3.01
N THR A 146 -6.31 0.05 3.41
CA THR A 146 -6.02 -0.31 4.81
C THR A 146 -5.87 0.93 5.70
N VAL A 147 -5.20 2.01 5.22
CA VAL A 147 -5.15 3.31 5.92
C VAL A 147 -6.56 3.87 6.14
N ALA A 148 -7.39 3.88 5.08
CA ALA A 148 -8.77 4.35 5.17
C ALA A 148 -9.57 3.54 6.19
N THR A 149 -9.45 2.22 6.16
CA THR A 149 -10.18 1.30 7.06
C THR A 149 -9.75 1.46 8.51
N ALA A 150 -8.44 1.51 8.80
CA ALA A 150 -7.93 1.73 10.16
C ALA A 150 -8.40 3.07 10.73
N THR A 151 -8.40 4.13 9.89
CA THR A 151 -8.87 5.45 10.29
C THR A 151 -10.39 5.48 10.47
N ALA A 152 -11.16 4.77 9.62
CA ALA A 152 -12.60 4.63 9.76
C ALA A 152 -12.98 3.95 11.10
N ILE A 153 -12.25 2.88 11.47
CA ILE A 153 -12.41 2.22 12.77
C ILE A 153 -12.20 3.22 13.91
N ALA A 154 -11.14 4.04 13.86
CA ALA A 154 -10.89 5.06 14.88
C ALA A 154 -12.01 6.12 14.96
N VAL A 155 -12.56 6.56 13.81
CA VAL A 155 -13.72 7.46 13.73
C VAL A 155 -14.95 6.84 14.36
N LEU A 156 -15.24 5.58 14.07
CA LEU A 156 -16.38 4.84 14.61
C LEU A 156 -16.24 4.61 16.11
N LEU A 157 -15.06 4.25 16.60
CA LEU A 157 -14.77 4.12 18.03
C LEU A 157 -14.99 5.42 18.78
N HIS A 158 -14.47 6.53 18.24
CA HIS A 158 -14.69 7.85 18.83
C HIS A 158 -16.19 8.22 18.87
N HIS A 159 -16.89 8.04 17.75
CA HIS A 159 -18.32 8.34 17.64
C HIS A 159 -19.14 7.53 18.65
N ARG A 160 -18.87 6.21 18.71
CA ARG A 160 -19.54 5.30 19.63
C ARG A 160 -19.38 5.75 21.09
N ALA A 161 -18.16 6.08 21.51
CA ALA A 161 -17.89 6.46 22.89
C ALA A 161 -18.60 7.76 23.31
N GLN A 162 -18.96 8.63 22.36
CA GLN A 162 -19.66 9.89 22.62
C GLN A 162 -21.18 9.77 22.56
N HIS A 163 -21.75 8.89 21.73
CA HIS A 163 -23.17 8.91 21.37
C HIS A 163 -23.93 7.64 21.78
N ALA A 164 -23.42 6.86 22.69
CA ALA A 164 -24.00 5.55 23.03
C ALA A 164 -25.26 5.66 23.89
N GLY A 165 -26.41 5.93 23.29
CA GLY A 165 -27.71 5.50 23.81
C GLY A 165 -27.90 4.00 23.62
N ASP A 166 -28.71 3.33 24.48
CA ASP A 166 -28.75 1.86 24.58
C ASP A 166 -29.13 1.13 23.26
N ALA A 167 -30.11 1.63 22.52
CA ALA A 167 -30.59 0.98 21.29
C ALA A 167 -29.57 0.95 20.15
N ARG A 168 -28.70 1.96 20.03
CA ARG A 168 -27.68 2.04 18.96
C ARG A 168 -26.35 1.40 19.34
N ARG A 169 -26.22 0.91 20.53
CA ARG A 169 -24.98 0.41 21.13
C ARG A 169 -24.41 -0.82 20.44
N HIS A 170 -25.24 -1.83 20.25
CA HIS A 170 -24.84 -3.08 19.60
C HIS A 170 -24.67 -2.89 18.09
N ALA A 171 -25.54 -2.09 17.45
CA ALA A 171 -25.41 -1.76 16.04
C ALA A 171 -24.05 -1.12 15.70
N SER A 172 -23.55 -0.22 16.55
CA SER A 172 -22.23 0.40 16.34
C SER A 172 -21.08 -0.59 16.48
N LEU A 173 -21.19 -1.60 17.36
CA LEU A 173 -20.17 -2.67 17.48
C LEU A 173 -20.21 -3.60 16.27
N VAL A 174 -21.40 -3.96 15.79
CA VAL A 174 -21.56 -4.74 14.55
C VAL A 174 -20.94 -3.98 13.38
N THR A 175 -21.22 -2.67 13.26
CA THR A 175 -20.62 -1.84 12.19
C THR A 175 -19.08 -1.85 12.27
N ILE A 176 -18.49 -1.66 13.46
CA ILE A 176 -17.03 -1.75 13.64
C ILE A 176 -16.52 -3.15 13.27
N GLY A 177 -17.25 -4.20 13.72
CA GLY A 177 -16.92 -5.57 13.38
C GLY A 177 -16.97 -5.84 11.87
N LEU A 178 -17.99 -5.34 11.16
CA LEU A 178 -18.09 -5.45 9.71
C LEU A 178 -16.93 -4.75 8.99
N VAL A 179 -16.54 -3.55 9.45
CA VAL A 179 -15.37 -2.85 8.90
C VAL A 179 -14.08 -3.65 9.14
N CYS A 180 -13.92 -4.26 10.33
CA CYS A 180 -12.81 -5.19 10.59
C CYS A 180 -12.87 -6.41 9.65
N GLY A 181 -14.06 -6.97 9.42
CA GLY A 181 -14.25 -8.10 8.50
C GLY A 181 -13.85 -7.75 7.06
N VAL A 182 -14.30 -6.60 6.55
CA VAL A 182 -13.86 -6.10 5.22
C VAL A 182 -12.34 -5.93 5.18
N ALA A 183 -11.74 -5.40 6.23
CA ALA A 183 -10.29 -5.26 6.32
C ALA A 183 -9.57 -6.62 6.24
N ILE A 184 -10.07 -7.65 6.94
CA ILE A 184 -9.53 -9.01 6.91
C ILE A 184 -9.62 -9.61 5.50
N LEU A 185 -10.76 -9.43 4.82
CA LEU A 185 -10.94 -9.86 3.43
C LEU A 185 -9.99 -9.16 2.46
N MET A 186 -9.58 -7.92 2.74
CA MET A 186 -8.57 -7.24 1.92
C MET A 186 -7.16 -7.78 2.18
N ARG A 187 -6.86 -8.21 3.42
CA ARG A 187 -5.53 -8.64 3.82
C ARG A 187 -5.59 -9.46 5.11
N TYR A 188 -5.07 -10.70 5.10
CA TYR A 188 -5.07 -11.57 6.30
C TYR A 188 -4.50 -10.89 7.55
N THR A 189 -3.45 -10.11 7.38
CA THR A 189 -2.78 -9.42 8.50
C THR A 189 -3.61 -8.32 9.15
N ASN A 190 -4.67 -7.84 8.51
CA ASN A 190 -5.61 -6.90 9.12
C ASN A 190 -6.45 -7.54 10.24
N LEU A 191 -6.31 -8.85 10.46
CA LEU A 191 -6.85 -9.51 11.65
C LEU A 191 -6.38 -8.84 12.96
N VAL A 192 -5.22 -8.18 12.96
CA VAL A 192 -4.70 -7.40 14.10
C VAL A 192 -5.61 -6.23 14.51
N PHE A 193 -6.51 -5.78 13.65
CA PHE A 193 -7.49 -4.74 14.01
C PHE A 193 -8.46 -5.22 15.09
N VAL A 194 -8.82 -6.50 15.08
CA VAL A 194 -9.79 -7.05 16.03
C VAL A 194 -9.30 -6.95 17.48
N PRO A 195 -8.12 -7.48 17.86
CA PRO A 195 -7.62 -7.32 19.22
C PRO A 195 -7.29 -5.85 19.55
N ALA A 196 -6.85 -5.01 18.59
CA ALA A 196 -6.62 -3.60 18.84
C ALA A 196 -7.93 -2.86 19.21
N VAL A 197 -9.02 -3.16 18.48
CA VAL A 197 -10.37 -2.64 18.79
C VAL A 197 -10.87 -3.18 20.14
N ALA A 198 -10.69 -4.47 20.41
CA ALA A 198 -11.11 -5.07 21.68
C ALA A 198 -10.45 -4.39 22.88
N ILE A 199 -9.13 -4.15 22.82
CA ILE A 199 -8.39 -3.42 23.87
C ILE A 199 -8.90 -1.98 23.99
N ALA A 200 -9.12 -1.29 22.88
CA ALA A 200 -9.65 0.08 22.91
C ALA A 200 -11.04 0.15 23.55
N LEU A 201 -11.88 -0.85 23.34
CA LEU A 201 -13.21 -0.95 23.93
C LEU A 201 -13.20 -1.23 25.43
N LEU A 202 -12.10 -1.75 26.01
CA LEU A 202 -11.98 -1.91 27.47
C LEU A 202 -11.95 -0.56 28.22
N VAL A 203 -11.68 0.54 27.53
CA VAL A 203 -11.83 1.89 28.10
C VAL A 203 -13.31 2.24 28.37
N ASP A 204 -14.24 1.66 27.59
CA ASP A 204 -15.68 1.88 27.74
C ASP A 204 -16.26 0.98 28.85
N ALA A 205 -16.65 1.59 29.97
CA ALA A 205 -17.25 0.88 31.10
C ALA A 205 -18.49 0.06 30.70
N ARG A 206 -19.22 0.51 29.67
CA ARG A 206 -20.43 -0.18 29.18
C ARG A 206 -20.09 -1.49 28.46
N VAL A 207 -18.96 -1.57 27.78
CA VAL A 207 -18.47 -2.82 27.19
C VAL A 207 -18.11 -3.81 28.28
N ARG A 208 -17.45 -3.32 29.34
CA ARG A 208 -17.11 -4.12 30.52
C ARG A 208 -18.34 -4.66 31.26
N ALA A 209 -19.46 -3.92 31.26
CA ALA A 209 -20.71 -4.37 31.87
C ALA A 209 -21.42 -5.50 31.09
N SER A 210 -21.12 -5.68 29.80
CA SER A 210 -21.72 -6.69 28.93
C SER A 210 -20.69 -7.30 27.97
N PRO A 211 -19.62 -7.96 28.45
CA PRO A 211 -18.47 -8.33 27.62
C PRO A 211 -18.86 -9.32 26.52
N TRP A 212 -19.66 -10.34 26.82
CA TRP A 212 -20.07 -11.36 25.85
C TRP A 212 -20.92 -10.81 24.72
N ARG A 213 -21.92 -9.97 25.02
CA ARG A 213 -22.75 -9.33 23.99
C ARG A 213 -21.91 -8.43 23.11
N SER A 214 -20.98 -7.71 23.70
CA SER A 214 -20.06 -6.83 22.98
C SER A 214 -19.08 -7.62 22.10
N ALA A 215 -18.57 -8.74 22.61
CA ALA A 215 -17.69 -9.63 21.86
C ALA A 215 -18.41 -10.28 20.67
N ILE A 216 -19.63 -10.76 20.85
CA ILE A 216 -20.46 -11.32 19.76
C ILE A 216 -20.71 -10.24 18.71
N ALA A 217 -21.18 -9.05 19.10
CA ALA A 217 -21.47 -7.97 18.17
C ALA A 217 -20.22 -7.52 17.38
N LEU A 218 -19.07 -7.39 18.03
CA LEU A 218 -17.80 -7.09 17.38
C LEU A 218 -17.31 -8.25 16.50
N GLY A 219 -17.47 -9.48 16.98
CA GLY A 219 -16.98 -10.69 16.31
C GLY A 219 -17.76 -11.07 15.05
N THR A 220 -18.98 -10.55 14.84
CA THR A 220 -19.82 -10.89 13.69
C THR A 220 -19.11 -10.68 12.35
N GLY A 221 -18.54 -9.49 12.12
CA GLY A 221 -17.84 -9.18 10.87
C GLY A 221 -16.58 -10.03 10.65
N PRO A 222 -15.66 -10.10 11.63
CA PRO A 222 -14.52 -11.01 11.55
C PRO A 222 -14.88 -12.46 11.31
N ALA A 223 -15.93 -13.00 12.00
CA ALA A 223 -16.37 -14.37 11.82
C ALA A 223 -16.89 -14.62 10.39
N LEU A 224 -17.69 -13.69 9.85
CA LEU A 224 -18.15 -13.76 8.47
C LEU A 224 -16.97 -13.73 7.49
N ALA A 225 -16.00 -12.83 7.69
CA ALA A 225 -14.83 -12.73 6.85
C ALA A 225 -13.97 -14.00 6.88
N LEU A 226 -13.71 -14.53 8.06
CA LEU A 226 -12.98 -15.80 8.22
C LEU A 226 -13.74 -16.99 7.64
N GLY A 227 -15.07 -17.00 7.74
CA GLY A 227 -15.91 -18.00 7.08
C GLY A 227 -15.80 -17.96 5.55
N VAL A 228 -15.83 -16.77 4.96
CA VAL A 228 -15.62 -16.57 3.51
C VAL A 228 -14.23 -17.04 3.09
N LEU A 229 -13.18 -16.67 3.83
CA LEU A 229 -11.81 -17.09 3.55
C LEU A 229 -11.64 -18.61 3.68
N ALA A 230 -12.20 -19.19 4.73
CA ALA A 230 -12.14 -20.64 4.94
C ALA A 230 -12.85 -21.42 3.82
N LEU A 231 -13.98 -20.90 3.32
CA LEU A 231 -14.68 -21.48 2.19
C LEU A 231 -13.85 -21.35 0.90
N ASP A 232 -13.31 -20.18 0.61
CA ASP A 232 -12.45 -19.93 -0.55
C ASP A 232 -11.20 -20.83 -0.53
N ASP A 233 -10.51 -20.88 0.60
CA ASP A 233 -9.34 -21.73 0.80
C ASP A 233 -9.68 -23.24 0.67
N HIS A 234 -10.84 -23.67 1.19
CA HIS A 234 -11.29 -25.05 1.06
C HIS A 234 -11.59 -25.41 -0.40
N VAL A 235 -12.32 -24.56 -1.11
CA VAL A 235 -12.68 -24.79 -2.52
C VAL A 235 -11.44 -24.76 -3.41
N THR A 236 -10.52 -23.83 -3.16
CA THR A 236 -9.35 -23.62 -4.01
C THR A 236 -8.21 -24.60 -3.73
N PHE A 237 -7.95 -24.92 -2.47
CA PHE A 237 -6.78 -25.70 -2.03
C PHE A 237 -7.13 -27.02 -1.33
N GLY A 238 -8.43 -27.35 -1.19
CA GLY A 238 -8.90 -28.55 -0.52
C GLY A 238 -8.77 -28.53 1.02
N SER A 239 -8.44 -27.38 1.61
CA SER A 239 -8.25 -27.26 3.07
C SER A 239 -8.43 -25.82 3.53
N VAL A 240 -9.17 -25.61 4.61
CA VAL A 240 -9.38 -24.30 5.25
C VAL A 240 -8.11 -23.68 5.85
N ALA A 241 -7.07 -24.48 6.04
CA ALA A 241 -5.78 -24.03 6.59
C ALA A 241 -4.72 -23.76 5.50
N ARG A 242 -5.09 -23.93 4.24
CA ARG A 242 -4.16 -23.80 3.11
C ARG A 242 -4.55 -22.57 2.30
N THR A 243 -3.71 -21.55 2.31
CA THR A 243 -3.94 -20.27 1.65
C THR A 243 -3.11 -20.14 0.38
N GLY A 244 -3.37 -19.13 -0.43
CA GLY A 244 -2.51 -18.79 -1.57
C GLY A 244 -1.05 -18.59 -1.22
N TYR A 245 -0.73 -18.17 0.01
CA TYR A 245 0.66 -18.08 0.47
C TYR A 245 1.35 -19.45 0.56
N HIS A 246 0.65 -20.50 1.00
CA HIS A 246 1.19 -21.86 1.00
C HIS A 246 1.41 -22.38 -0.41
N TYR A 247 0.62 -21.95 -1.36
CA TYR A 247 0.76 -22.31 -2.77
C TYR A 247 1.93 -21.58 -3.44
N TRP A 248 2.06 -20.24 -3.26
CA TRP A 248 3.02 -19.41 -3.95
C TRP A 248 4.38 -19.30 -3.27
N VAL A 249 4.42 -19.42 -1.93
CA VAL A 249 5.63 -19.25 -1.11
C VAL A 249 5.72 -20.39 -0.08
N PRO A 250 5.70 -21.66 -0.53
CA PRO A 250 5.57 -22.81 0.36
C PRO A 250 6.70 -22.91 1.38
N TYR A 251 7.92 -22.56 1.02
CA TYR A 251 9.07 -22.66 1.91
C TYR A 251 8.85 -21.93 3.25
N TRP A 252 8.35 -20.69 3.19
CA TRP A 252 8.14 -19.86 4.39
C TRP A 252 6.85 -20.19 5.14
N HIS A 253 5.88 -20.83 4.48
CA HIS A 253 4.56 -21.10 5.04
C HIS A 253 4.31 -22.57 5.41
N THR A 254 5.34 -23.43 5.34
CA THR A 254 5.23 -24.84 5.74
C THR A 254 5.04 -25.04 7.24
N SER A 255 5.44 -24.07 8.08
CA SER A 255 5.21 -24.10 9.52
C SER A 255 5.16 -22.68 10.09
N LEU A 256 4.45 -22.53 11.21
CA LEU A 256 4.40 -21.25 11.94
C LEU A 256 5.81 -20.77 12.36
N ALA A 257 6.71 -21.67 12.70
CA ALA A 257 8.07 -21.33 13.11
C ALA A 257 8.92 -20.76 11.96
N LYS A 258 8.63 -21.11 10.71
CA LYS A 258 9.26 -20.50 9.53
C LYS A 258 8.61 -19.17 9.17
N THR A 259 7.31 -19.05 9.35
CA THR A 259 6.57 -17.80 9.08
C THR A 259 6.87 -16.76 10.16
N PHE A 260 6.88 -17.18 11.44
CA PHE A 260 7.10 -16.31 12.59
C PHE A 260 8.18 -16.90 13.49
N SER A 261 9.24 -16.12 13.75
CA SER A 261 10.35 -16.56 14.59
C SER A 261 10.93 -15.41 15.39
N LEU A 262 11.33 -15.68 16.64
CA LEU A 262 12.11 -14.75 17.44
C LEU A 262 13.44 -14.38 16.75
N ALA A 263 13.99 -15.30 15.95
CA ALA A 263 15.21 -15.03 15.21
C ALA A 263 15.08 -13.82 14.26
N TYR A 264 13.93 -13.63 13.63
CA TYR A 264 13.69 -12.47 12.76
C TYR A 264 13.60 -11.15 13.53
N ALA A 265 13.15 -11.21 14.79
CA ALA A 265 13.03 -10.05 15.65
C ALA A 265 14.40 -9.50 16.09
N VAL A 266 15.35 -10.40 16.37
CA VAL A 266 16.66 -10.05 16.98
C VAL A 266 17.85 -10.26 16.05
N ARG A 267 17.64 -10.91 14.90
CA ARG A 267 18.66 -11.15 13.86
C ARG A 267 18.13 -10.65 12.52
N GLN A 268 18.93 -10.83 11.47
CA GLN A 268 18.51 -10.54 10.11
C GLN A 268 17.34 -11.46 9.72
N PRO A 269 16.25 -10.91 9.11
CA PRO A 269 15.14 -11.72 8.59
C PRO A 269 15.59 -12.57 7.41
N GLY A 270 14.80 -13.61 7.11
CA GLY A 270 15.09 -14.51 5.99
C GLY A 270 14.93 -13.86 4.60
N ASP A 271 14.06 -12.85 4.49
CA ASP A 271 13.87 -12.03 3.28
C ASP A 271 13.88 -10.55 3.67
N ALA A 272 15.04 -9.93 3.54
CA ALA A 272 15.29 -8.57 3.99
C ALA A 272 14.81 -7.53 2.97
N ALA A 273 14.21 -6.45 3.46
CA ALA A 273 13.86 -5.30 2.64
C ALA A 273 15.10 -4.56 2.11
N LEU A 274 14.96 -3.98 0.95
CA LEU A 274 15.92 -3.02 0.41
C LEU A 274 15.72 -1.66 1.10
N GLY A 275 16.78 -1.00 1.51
CA GLY A 275 16.73 0.35 2.10
C GLY A 275 17.72 0.57 3.23
N ALA A 276 17.67 1.76 3.85
CA ALA A 276 18.66 2.22 4.84
C ALA A 276 18.79 1.30 6.07
N PHE A 277 17.70 0.64 6.45
CA PHE A 277 17.67 -0.32 7.58
C PHE A 277 17.37 -1.75 7.10
N GLY A 278 17.33 -2.00 5.79
CA GLY A 278 17.13 -3.33 5.23
C GLY A 278 18.23 -4.29 5.70
N GLY A 279 17.83 -5.50 6.08
CA GLY A 279 18.74 -6.48 6.66
C GLY A 279 19.00 -6.31 8.15
N SER A 280 18.51 -5.25 8.80
CA SER A 280 18.50 -5.13 10.26
C SER A 280 17.48 -6.09 10.89
N PRO A 281 17.64 -6.46 12.18
CA PRO A 281 16.59 -7.15 12.93
C PRO A 281 15.23 -6.44 12.79
N ASN A 282 14.14 -7.20 12.64
CA ASN A 282 12.82 -6.61 12.38
C ASN A 282 12.38 -5.60 13.45
N LEU A 283 12.68 -5.83 14.72
CA LEU A 283 12.32 -4.87 15.77
C LEU A 283 13.00 -3.52 15.56
N ILE A 284 14.26 -3.50 15.14
CA ILE A 284 14.99 -2.25 14.81
C ILE A 284 14.40 -1.64 13.55
N TYR A 285 14.21 -2.44 12.49
CA TYR A 285 13.67 -1.97 11.22
C TYR A 285 12.30 -1.31 11.38
N TYR A 286 11.33 -2.01 12.01
CA TYR A 286 9.98 -1.47 12.16
C TYR A 286 9.90 -0.33 13.18
N GLY A 287 10.73 -0.36 14.23
CA GLY A 287 10.84 0.76 15.16
C GLY A 287 11.33 2.03 14.46
N ALA A 288 12.42 1.94 13.70
CA ALA A 288 12.93 3.03 12.89
C ALA A 288 11.92 3.47 11.81
N TYR A 289 11.24 2.51 11.17
CA TYR A 289 10.23 2.82 10.15
C TYR A 289 9.04 3.60 10.71
N ILE A 290 8.51 3.20 11.87
CA ILE A 290 7.42 3.94 12.54
C ILE A 290 7.87 5.35 12.90
N LEU A 291 9.06 5.53 13.45
CA LEU A 291 9.57 6.84 13.85
C LEU A 291 9.87 7.75 12.65
N LEU A 292 10.46 7.23 11.59
CA LEU A 292 10.98 8.03 10.48
C LEU A 292 10.02 8.14 9.30
N ASN A 293 9.26 7.10 8.99
CA ASN A 293 8.41 7.05 7.81
C ASN A 293 6.92 7.16 8.12
N VAL A 294 6.42 6.57 9.21
CA VAL A 294 5.02 6.69 9.61
C VAL A 294 4.76 8.04 10.28
N SER A 295 5.61 8.45 11.20
CA SER A 295 5.42 9.69 11.96
C SER A 295 6.38 10.83 11.59
N SER A 296 7.51 10.57 10.98
CA SER A 296 8.77 11.32 10.98
C SER A 296 9.25 11.68 12.39
N ALA A 297 10.54 11.90 12.58
CA ALA A 297 11.08 12.15 13.93
C ALA A 297 10.42 13.36 14.63
N TRP A 298 10.10 14.42 13.87
CA TRP A 298 9.45 15.63 14.38
C TRP A 298 7.96 15.42 14.68
N PHE A 299 7.27 14.69 13.82
CA PHE A 299 5.88 14.35 14.07
C PHE A 299 5.71 13.32 15.18
N ALA A 300 6.72 12.47 15.45
CA ALA A 300 6.68 11.55 16.58
C ALA A 300 6.55 12.30 17.92
N LEU A 301 7.31 13.38 18.08
CA LEU A 301 7.20 14.24 19.27
C LEU A 301 5.82 14.91 19.36
N ALA A 302 5.30 15.43 18.24
CA ALA A 302 3.98 16.03 18.19
C ALA A 302 2.86 14.99 18.39
N ALA A 303 3.03 13.76 17.90
CA ALA A 303 2.11 12.65 18.15
C ALA A 303 2.12 12.23 19.61
N ALA A 304 3.30 12.09 20.23
CA ALA A 304 3.44 11.76 21.65
C ALA A 304 2.82 12.86 22.53
N TRP A 305 3.09 14.13 22.23
CA TRP A 305 2.44 15.27 22.89
C TRP A 305 0.92 15.23 22.71
N GLY A 306 0.45 15.05 21.47
CA GLY A 306 -0.97 14.92 21.17
C GLY A 306 -1.62 13.79 21.96
N ALA A 307 -1.03 12.60 21.97
CA ALA A 307 -1.50 11.46 22.75
C ALA A 307 -1.58 11.79 24.25
N ALA A 308 -0.53 12.39 24.82
CA ALA A 308 -0.50 12.78 26.23
C ALA A 308 -1.60 13.81 26.58
N VAL A 309 -1.81 14.81 25.72
CA VAL A 309 -2.90 15.81 25.88
C VAL A 309 -4.25 15.15 25.79
N LEU A 310 -4.46 14.29 24.80
CA LEU A 310 -5.72 13.60 24.56
C LEU A 310 -6.08 12.62 25.68
N VAL A 311 -5.09 11.95 26.29
CA VAL A 311 -5.30 11.09 27.46
C VAL A 311 -5.66 11.90 28.70
N ARG A 312 -4.92 13.00 28.96
CA ARG A 312 -5.11 13.82 30.18
C ARG A 312 -6.36 14.66 30.16
N ARG A 313 -6.74 15.23 29.02
CA ARG A 313 -7.80 16.25 28.90
C ARG A 313 -8.98 15.79 28.04
N GLY A 314 -8.81 14.66 27.34
CA GLY A 314 -9.81 14.16 26.44
C GLY A 314 -10.97 13.46 27.15
N ASN A 315 -12.09 13.41 26.43
CA ASN A 315 -13.25 12.61 26.81
C ASN A 315 -13.01 11.09 26.54
N ALA A 316 -13.98 10.27 26.88
CA ALA A 316 -13.91 8.83 26.70
C ALA A 316 -13.59 8.44 25.23
N GLY A 317 -14.21 9.09 24.24
CA GLY A 317 -13.98 8.84 22.83
C GLY A 317 -12.53 9.11 22.40
N THR A 318 -11.98 10.19 22.89
CA THR A 318 -10.60 10.58 22.62
C THR A 318 -9.61 9.58 23.21
N ARG A 319 -9.83 9.14 24.46
CA ARG A 319 -9.00 8.11 25.11
C ARG A 319 -9.07 6.79 24.38
N THR A 320 -10.26 6.39 23.95
CA THR A 320 -10.46 5.15 23.16
C THR A 320 -9.64 5.18 21.88
N VAL A 321 -9.59 6.32 21.16
CA VAL A 321 -8.76 6.45 19.94
C VAL A 321 -7.27 6.32 20.25
N VAL A 322 -6.77 6.93 21.32
CA VAL A 322 -5.36 6.83 21.71
C VAL A 322 -5.00 5.39 22.08
N VAL A 323 -5.86 4.72 22.85
CA VAL A 323 -5.65 3.30 23.20
C VAL A 323 -5.70 2.41 21.97
N TYR A 324 -6.62 2.68 21.03
CA TYR A 324 -6.66 1.97 19.75
C TYR A 324 -5.36 2.17 18.96
N ALA A 325 -4.88 3.40 18.83
CA ALA A 325 -3.64 3.70 18.12
C ALA A 325 -2.44 2.97 18.74
N ALA A 326 -2.33 2.99 20.08
CA ALA A 326 -1.28 2.29 20.81
C ALA A 326 -1.37 0.77 20.63
N ALA A 327 -2.56 0.19 20.81
CA ALA A 327 -2.79 -1.24 20.63
C ALA A 327 -2.50 -1.69 19.19
N LEU A 328 -2.99 -0.95 18.18
CA LEU A 328 -2.73 -1.24 16.77
C LEU A 328 -1.23 -1.20 16.46
N THR A 329 -0.52 -0.19 16.98
CA THR A 329 0.93 -0.09 16.83
C THR A 329 1.62 -1.30 17.43
N THR A 330 1.25 -1.67 18.65
CA THR A 330 1.84 -2.83 19.34
C THR A 330 1.60 -4.13 18.57
N PHE A 331 0.36 -4.38 18.14
CA PHE A 331 0.05 -5.61 17.39
C PHE A 331 0.74 -5.68 16.03
N LEU A 332 0.76 -4.59 15.27
CA LEU A 332 1.51 -4.55 14.00
C LEU A 332 3.00 -4.74 14.23
N TYR A 333 3.56 -4.01 15.19
CA TYR A 333 4.99 -4.09 15.51
C TYR A 333 5.40 -5.50 15.95
N LEU A 334 4.61 -6.17 16.81
CA LEU A 334 4.89 -7.54 17.24
C LEU A 334 4.67 -8.53 16.09
N THR A 335 3.55 -8.46 15.37
CA THR A 335 3.25 -9.38 14.27
C THR A 335 4.37 -9.37 13.24
N TYR A 336 4.77 -8.18 12.77
CA TYR A 336 5.80 -8.07 11.75
C TYR A 336 7.22 -8.11 12.32
N GLY A 337 7.40 -7.80 13.60
CA GLY A 337 8.65 -8.03 14.31
C GLY A 337 9.11 -9.48 14.28
N PHE A 338 8.17 -10.41 14.28
CA PHE A 338 8.46 -11.85 14.21
C PHE A 338 8.31 -12.46 12.81
N TYR A 339 7.88 -11.69 11.80
CA TYR A 339 7.56 -12.18 10.46
C TYR A 339 8.81 -12.34 9.59
N PHE A 340 8.85 -13.37 8.73
CA PHE A 340 10.02 -13.69 7.90
C PHE A 340 10.35 -12.63 6.84
N TYR A 341 9.36 -11.86 6.38
CA TYR A 341 9.50 -10.88 5.31
C TYR A 341 9.46 -9.46 5.86
N GLN A 342 10.44 -8.64 5.47
CA GLN A 342 10.60 -7.28 5.92
C GLN A 342 10.10 -6.27 4.87
N SER A 343 9.07 -5.50 5.22
CA SER A 343 8.58 -4.43 4.35
C SER A 343 7.90 -3.31 5.16
N GLY A 344 8.32 -2.08 4.93
CA GLY A 344 7.74 -0.91 5.61
C GLY A 344 6.24 -0.69 5.34
N ARG A 345 5.72 -1.19 4.21
CA ARG A 345 4.28 -1.10 3.85
C ARG A 345 3.35 -1.70 4.91
N PHE A 346 3.85 -2.63 5.73
CA PHE A 346 3.06 -3.26 6.77
C PHE A 346 2.64 -2.32 7.89
N MET A 347 3.33 -1.19 8.04
CA MET A 347 3.00 -0.13 9.01
C MET A 347 2.04 0.91 8.44
N ALA A 348 1.62 0.78 7.18
CA ALA A 348 0.68 1.72 6.54
C ALA A 348 -0.60 1.98 7.35
N PRO A 349 -1.25 1.00 8.02
CA PRO A 349 -2.47 1.24 8.80
C PRO A 349 -2.34 2.34 9.85
N LEU A 350 -1.12 2.62 10.33
CA LEU A 350 -0.87 3.62 11.38
C LEU A 350 -0.92 5.06 10.87
N ILE A 351 -0.64 5.28 9.58
CA ILE A 351 -0.33 6.62 9.04
C ILE A 351 -1.47 7.62 9.27
N GLY A 352 -2.72 7.25 8.96
CA GLY A 352 -3.87 8.13 9.10
C GLY A 352 -4.20 8.47 10.56
N VAL A 353 -4.16 7.46 11.43
CA VAL A 353 -4.43 7.63 12.86
C VAL A 353 -3.35 8.49 13.53
N PHE A 354 -2.07 8.24 13.21
CA PHE A 354 -0.94 9.05 13.70
C PHE A 354 -1.03 10.50 13.22
N ALA A 355 -1.37 10.73 11.95
CA ALA A 355 -1.57 12.07 11.42
C ALA A 355 -2.68 12.81 12.18
N ALA A 356 -3.78 12.12 12.54
CA ALA A 356 -4.87 12.71 13.30
C ALA A 356 -4.45 13.09 14.74
N VAL A 357 -3.72 12.21 15.43
CA VAL A 357 -3.19 12.49 16.79
C VAL A 357 -2.16 13.61 16.75
N THR A 358 -1.27 13.61 15.74
CA THR A 358 -0.31 14.69 15.50
C THR A 358 -1.00 16.03 15.30
N GLY A 359 -2.00 16.10 14.42
CA GLY A 359 -2.77 17.32 14.15
C GLY A 359 -3.44 17.86 15.40
N ALA A 360 -3.99 16.98 16.26
CA ALA A 360 -4.58 17.37 17.54
C ALA A 360 -3.51 17.92 18.51
N GLY A 361 -2.33 17.31 18.55
CA GLY A 361 -1.21 17.77 19.37
C GLY A 361 -0.69 19.15 18.96
N VAL A 362 -0.45 19.34 17.66
CA VAL A 362 0.00 20.63 17.11
C VAL A 362 -1.05 21.71 17.36
N ALA A 363 -2.34 21.42 17.13
CA ALA A 363 -3.42 22.38 17.37
C ALA A 363 -3.53 22.75 18.86
N ASP A 364 -3.29 21.83 19.81
CA ASP A 364 -3.23 22.16 21.24
C ASP A 364 -2.04 23.06 21.57
N ALA A 365 -0.86 22.75 21.01
CA ALA A 365 0.33 23.57 21.20
C ALA A 365 0.11 25.01 20.68
N LEU A 366 -0.47 25.16 19.47
CA LEU A 366 -0.79 26.46 18.89
C LEU A 366 -1.79 27.25 19.75
N ARG A 367 -2.82 26.58 20.31
CA ARG A 367 -3.77 27.22 21.21
C ARG A 367 -3.13 27.72 22.51
N ARG A 368 -2.16 27.01 23.03
CA ARG A 368 -1.39 27.44 24.22
C ARG A 368 -0.53 28.65 23.91
N LEU A 369 0.19 28.60 22.76
CA LEU A 369 0.99 29.73 22.29
C LEU A 369 0.14 30.99 22.09
N GLY A 370 -1.06 30.89 21.51
CA GLY A 370 -1.98 32.01 21.30
C GLY A 370 -2.63 32.58 22.58
N ARG A 371 -2.57 31.88 23.72
CA ARG A 371 -3.03 32.37 25.02
C ARG A 371 -2.01 33.28 25.73
N TYR A 372 -0.73 33.18 25.37
CA TYR A 372 0.30 34.08 25.84
C TYR A 372 0.26 35.36 25.00
N ARG A 373 -0.60 36.32 25.39
CA ARG A 373 -0.83 37.60 24.68
C ARG A 373 0.43 38.47 24.52
N GLU A 374 1.49 38.16 25.21
CA GLU A 374 2.82 38.81 25.12
C GLU A 374 3.88 37.84 24.66
N LEU A 375 3.64 37.18 23.50
CA LEU A 375 4.72 36.42 22.86
C LEU A 375 5.79 37.41 22.39
N SER A 376 6.96 37.34 23.01
CA SER A 376 8.10 38.09 22.51
C SER A 376 8.36 37.68 21.05
N LEU A 377 8.87 38.60 20.25
CA LEU A 377 9.24 38.35 18.85
C LEU A 377 10.08 37.07 18.73
N ARG A 378 10.92 36.76 19.73
CA ARG A 378 11.71 35.52 19.85
C ARG A 378 10.83 34.25 19.88
N THR A 379 9.74 34.27 20.66
CA THR A 379 8.86 33.10 20.78
C THR A 379 8.06 32.88 19.50
N VAL A 380 7.62 33.95 18.82
CA VAL A 380 6.96 33.86 17.50
C VAL A 380 7.94 33.33 16.45
N THR A 381 9.16 33.83 16.46
CA THR A 381 10.23 33.36 15.55
C THR A 381 10.57 31.89 15.80
N LEU A 382 10.74 31.45 17.06
CA LEU A 382 11.01 30.06 17.40
C LEU A 382 9.83 29.14 17.04
N ALA A 383 8.58 29.56 17.28
CA ALA A 383 7.41 28.80 16.88
C ALA A 383 7.27 28.73 15.35
N GLY A 384 7.49 29.84 14.66
CA GLY A 384 7.50 29.92 13.20
C GLY A 384 8.62 29.06 12.60
N THR A 385 9.83 29.11 13.19
CA THR A 385 10.96 28.26 12.76
C THR A 385 10.67 26.78 13.04
N ALA A 386 10.08 26.43 14.18
CA ALA A 386 9.68 25.06 14.47
C ALA A 386 8.59 24.55 13.51
N CYS A 387 7.61 25.39 13.14
CA CYS A 387 6.61 25.09 12.11
C CYS A 387 7.26 24.95 10.71
N LEU A 388 8.18 25.83 10.36
CA LEU A 388 8.95 25.75 9.12
C LEU A 388 9.81 24.49 9.09
N LEU A 389 10.52 24.16 10.16
CA LEU A 389 11.29 22.90 10.26
C LEU A 389 10.39 21.67 10.20
N ALA A 390 9.21 21.74 10.81
CA ALA A 390 8.20 20.66 10.71
C ALA A 390 7.66 20.49 9.27
N LEU A 391 7.63 21.57 8.47
CA LEU A 391 7.29 21.53 7.04
C LEU A 391 8.50 21.19 6.16
N VAL A 392 9.68 21.67 6.53
CA VAL A 392 10.93 21.39 5.79
C VAL A 392 11.37 19.94 5.97
N GLY A 393 11.15 19.33 7.14
CA GLY A 393 11.46 17.92 7.38
C GLY A 393 10.82 17.01 6.33
N PRO A 394 9.49 17.03 6.13
CA PRO A 394 8.82 16.28 5.05
C PRO A 394 9.32 16.64 3.65
N ILE A 395 9.66 17.90 3.38
CA ILE A 395 10.20 18.32 2.07
C ILE A 395 11.61 17.75 1.84
N VAL A 396 12.46 17.75 2.86
CA VAL A 396 13.79 17.15 2.81
C VAL A 396 13.68 15.64 2.69
N GLU A 397 12.76 15.02 3.44
CA GLU A 397 12.45 13.61 3.33
C GLU A 397 11.91 13.27 1.94
N MET A 398 10.99 14.07 1.39
CA MET A 398 10.54 13.98 0.01
C MET A 398 11.69 14.03 -0.98
N ARG A 399 12.66 14.94 -0.81
CA ARG A 399 13.85 15.01 -1.65
C ARG A 399 14.78 13.82 -1.47
N ALA A 400 14.99 13.35 -0.24
CA ALA A 400 15.84 12.19 0.04
C ALA A 400 15.21 10.88 -0.50
N VAL A 401 13.89 10.76 -0.44
CA VAL A 401 13.13 9.62 -0.95
C VAL A 401 12.85 9.76 -2.46
N ALA A 402 12.79 10.99 -2.98
CA ALA A 402 12.56 11.28 -4.41
C ALA A 402 13.58 10.62 -5.34
N GLY A 403 14.80 10.36 -4.85
CA GLY A 403 15.78 9.56 -5.56
C GLY A 403 15.42 8.07 -5.68
N ARG A 404 14.41 7.60 -4.94
CA ARG A 404 14.02 6.20 -4.81
C ARG A 404 12.62 5.91 -5.31
N THR A 405 11.71 6.89 -5.28
CA THR A 405 10.33 6.73 -5.75
C THR A 405 10.08 7.60 -6.99
N TYR A 406 9.59 6.96 -8.02
CA TYR A 406 9.38 7.56 -9.35
C TYR A 406 8.50 8.81 -9.32
N ILE A 407 7.38 8.74 -8.62
CA ILE A 407 6.36 9.80 -8.63
C ILE A 407 6.84 11.03 -7.86
N VAL A 408 7.42 10.81 -6.68
CA VAL A 408 7.97 11.90 -5.87
C VAL A 408 9.13 12.58 -6.60
N ARG A 409 9.97 11.82 -7.30
CA ARG A 409 11.06 12.35 -8.12
C ARG A 409 10.54 13.24 -9.25
N ARG A 410 9.50 12.83 -9.97
CA ARG A 410 8.90 13.60 -11.05
C ARG A 410 8.19 14.86 -10.56
N LEU A 411 7.42 14.76 -9.47
CA LEU A 411 6.66 15.87 -8.89
C LEU A 411 7.56 16.93 -8.21
N VAL A 412 8.59 16.48 -7.49
CA VAL A 412 9.40 17.36 -6.64
C VAL A 412 10.64 17.87 -7.36
N LEU A 413 11.26 17.05 -8.19
CA LEU A 413 12.53 17.39 -8.85
C LEU A 413 12.35 17.87 -10.30
N GLY A 414 11.15 17.78 -10.88
CA GLY A 414 10.93 18.11 -12.29
C GLY A 414 11.82 17.31 -13.25
N ALA A 415 12.44 16.23 -12.76
CA ALA A 415 13.41 15.47 -13.51
C ALA A 415 12.74 14.79 -14.70
N SER A 416 13.22 15.08 -15.89
CA SER A 416 12.99 14.28 -17.08
C SER A 416 13.32 12.82 -16.75
N GLU A 417 12.47 11.91 -17.20
CA GLU A 417 12.51 10.48 -16.88
C GLU A 417 13.94 9.91 -16.86
N PRO A 418 14.36 9.30 -15.75
CA PRO A 418 15.42 8.30 -15.88
C PRO A 418 14.85 7.13 -16.68
N ALA A 419 15.67 6.47 -17.45
CA ALA A 419 15.33 5.31 -18.28
C ALA A 419 14.59 4.16 -17.53
N ILE A 420 14.54 4.22 -16.19
CA ILE A 420 13.94 3.26 -15.25
C ILE A 420 12.40 3.37 -15.15
N ALA A 421 11.81 4.44 -15.67
CA ALA A 421 10.42 4.77 -15.34
C ALA A 421 9.49 4.70 -16.55
N GLN A 422 9.75 3.80 -17.45
CA GLN A 422 8.75 3.51 -18.48
C GLN A 422 7.60 2.71 -17.85
N PRO A 423 6.35 3.15 -18.06
CA PRO A 423 5.19 2.43 -17.55
C PRO A 423 5.24 0.98 -18.04
N MET A 424 5.11 0.01 -17.12
CA MET A 424 5.05 -1.41 -17.49
C MET A 424 3.92 -1.67 -18.48
N SER A 425 2.78 -0.99 -18.31
CA SER A 425 1.65 -1.04 -19.24
C SER A 425 2.00 -0.55 -20.65
N ALA A 426 2.89 0.45 -20.77
CA ALA A 426 3.36 0.91 -22.07
C ALA A 426 4.26 -0.12 -22.77
N ALA A 427 5.08 -0.86 -22.00
CA ALA A 427 5.88 -1.96 -22.54
C ALA A 427 4.99 -3.10 -23.03
N VAL A 428 3.96 -3.49 -22.27
CA VAL A 428 2.96 -4.50 -22.71
C VAL A 428 2.30 -4.06 -24.01
N ALA A 429 1.81 -2.82 -24.07
CA ALA A 429 1.15 -2.29 -25.26
C ALA A 429 2.11 -2.18 -26.47
N ALA A 430 3.40 -1.89 -26.23
CA ALA A 430 4.40 -1.92 -27.30
C ALA A 430 4.65 -3.34 -27.82
N TYR A 431 4.68 -4.33 -26.93
CA TYR A 431 4.74 -5.73 -27.34
C TYR A 431 3.52 -6.14 -28.20
N GLU A 432 2.33 -5.76 -27.76
CA GLU A 432 1.10 -6.05 -28.50
C GLU A 432 1.06 -5.44 -29.90
N GLN A 433 1.61 -4.26 -30.08
CA GLN A 433 1.55 -3.51 -31.33
C GLN A 433 2.70 -3.81 -32.30
N THR A 434 3.90 -4.06 -31.76
CA THR A 434 5.12 -4.08 -32.55
C THR A 434 5.68 -5.49 -32.75
N VAL A 435 5.47 -6.39 -31.77
CA VAL A 435 6.06 -7.74 -31.82
C VAL A 435 5.19 -8.66 -32.68
N PRO A 436 5.76 -9.34 -33.70
CA PRO A 436 5.00 -10.24 -34.55
C PRO A 436 4.62 -11.54 -33.84
N ARG A 437 3.61 -12.22 -34.34
CA ARG A 437 3.23 -13.56 -33.90
C ARG A 437 4.40 -14.54 -34.10
N GLY A 438 4.57 -15.48 -33.18
CA GLY A 438 5.66 -16.46 -33.21
C GLY A 438 7.00 -15.94 -32.69
N ALA A 439 7.11 -14.64 -32.38
CA ALA A 439 8.30 -14.08 -31.77
C ALA A 439 8.44 -14.51 -30.30
N VAL A 440 9.62 -14.25 -29.75
CA VAL A 440 9.94 -14.44 -28.32
C VAL A 440 10.14 -13.09 -27.67
N VAL A 441 9.57 -12.92 -26.48
CA VAL A 441 9.78 -11.75 -25.60
C VAL A 441 10.53 -12.21 -24.35
N VAL A 442 11.64 -11.55 -24.06
CA VAL A 442 12.44 -11.76 -22.85
C VAL A 442 12.25 -10.55 -21.95
N THR A 443 11.63 -10.72 -20.76
CA THR A 443 11.19 -9.58 -19.98
C THR A 443 11.27 -9.80 -18.47
N ALA A 444 11.44 -8.70 -17.73
CA ALA A 444 11.30 -8.64 -16.27
C ALA A 444 9.90 -8.19 -15.83
N LEU A 445 9.00 -7.91 -16.76
CA LEU A 445 7.63 -7.52 -16.43
C LEU A 445 6.91 -8.62 -15.65
N PRO A 446 6.00 -8.26 -14.73
CA PRO A 446 5.15 -9.23 -14.06
C PRO A 446 4.36 -10.05 -15.08
N LEU A 447 4.42 -11.36 -14.96
CA LEU A 447 3.75 -12.29 -15.89
C LEU A 447 2.24 -12.08 -15.94
N THR A 448 1.64 -11.62 -14.84
CA THR A 448 0.22 -11.25 -14.75
C THR A 448 -0.21 -10.15 -15.73
N MET A 449 0.74 -9.40 -16.29
CA MET A 449 0.47 -8.35 -17.28
C MET A 449 0.61 -8.82 -18.73
N LEU A 450 1.13 -10.01 -18.96
CA LEU A 450 1.58 -10.48 -20.28
C LEU A 450 0.61 -11.45 -20.96
N ASP A 451 -0.54 -11.68 -20.36
CA ASP A 451 -1.55 -12.59 -20.88
C ASP A 451 -2.01 -12.22 -22.32
N SER A 452 -2.28 -10.94 -22.55
CA SER A 452 -2.64 -10.44 -23.90
C SER A 452 -1.54 -10.67 -24.94
N VAL A 453 -0.27 -10.56 -24.52
CA VAL A 453 0.90 -10.84 -25.36
C VAL A 453 0.96 -12.32 -25.72
N VAL A 454 0.75 -13.21 -24.75
CA VAL A 454 0.72 -14.67 -24.96
C VAL A 454 -0.44 -15.08 -25.86
N LYS A 455 -1.63 -14.52 -25.65
CA LYS A 455 -2.83 -14.79 -26.49
C LYS A 455 -2.64 -14.41 -27.97
N ARG A 456 -1.70 -13.51 -28.25
CA ARG A 456 -1.30 -13.19 -29.63
C ARG A 456 -0.35 -14.21 -30.26
N GLY A 457 0.02 -15.28 -29.53
CA GLY A 457 0.96 -16.29 -30.00
C GLY A 457 2.43 -15.86 -29.88
N ILE A 458 2.73 -14.93 -28.96
CA ILE A 458 4.09 -14.50 -28.63
C ILE A 458 4.55 -15.32 -27.44
N ARG A 459 5.71 -15.94 -27.53
CA ARG A 459 6.30 -16.70 -26.42
C ARG A 459 7.00 -15.75 -25.44
N VAL A 460 6.66 -15.85 -24.16
CA VAL A 460 7.26 -15.04 -23.11
C VAL A 460 8.26 -15.86 -22.30
N VAL A 461 9.43 -15.29 -22.05
CA VAL A 461 10.50 -15.86 -21.21
C VAL A 461 10.89 -14.84 -20.16
N GLY A 462 10.76 -15.20 -18.88
CA GLY A 462 11.16 -14.33 -17.77
C GLY A 462 12.67 -14.15 -17.69
N LEU A 463 13.14 -12.93 -17.42
CA LEU A 463 14.56 -12.64 -17.24
C LEU A 463 15.15 -13.33 -16.00
N ALA A 464 14.38 -13.44 -14.92
CA ALA A 464 14.81 -14.08 -13.69
C ALA A 464 13.63 -14.72 -12.95
N ARG A 465 13.91 -15.64 -12.04
CA ARG A 465 12.93 -16.17 -11.10
C ARG A 465 12.58 -15.08 -10.08
N THR A 466 11.30 -14.76 -9.99
CA THR A 466 10.75 -13.83 -9.01
C THR A 466 9.92 -14.61 -7.99
N SER A 467 9.31 -13.93 -7.01
CA SER A 467 8.39 -14.56 -6.05
C SER A 467 7.21 -15.29 -6.71
N TYR A 468 6.82 -14.91 -7.93
CA TYR A 468 5.81 -15.61 -8.73
C TYR A 468 6.29 -16.96 -9.28
N TRP A 469 7.61 -17.11 -9.45
CA TRP A 469 8.23 -18.34 -9.93
C TRP A 469 8.45 -19.37 -8.81
N ALA A 470 8.18 -18.99 -7.56
CA ALA A 470 8.33 -19.87 -6.41
C ALA A 470 7.22 -20.93 -6.28
N SER A 471 6.20 -20.90 -7.13
CA SER A 471 5.24 -22.00 -7.23
C SER A 471 5.93 -23.24 -7.82
N PRO A 472 5.73 -24.44 -7.26
CA PRO A 472 6.28 -25.69 -7.79
C PRO A 472 5.96 -25.93 -9.27
N GLN A 473 4.88 -25.36 -9.80
CA GLN A 473 4.52 -25.44 -11.21
C GLN A 473 5.34 -24.48 -12.08
N LEU A 474 5.74 -23.32 -11.55
CA LEU A 474 6.50 -22.30 -12.26
C LEU A 474 8.02 -22.43 -12.04
N GLU A 475 8.45 -23.09 -10.96
CA GLU A 475 9.87 -23.39 -10.74
C GLU A 475 10.48 -24.28 -11.84
N ARG A 476 9.63 -25.02 -12.55
CA ARG A 476 10.04 -25.87 -13.68
C ARG A 476 10.19 -25.11 -14.99
N ASP A 477 9.62 -23.91 -15.10
CA ASP A 477 9.77 -23.11 -16.32
C ASP A 477 11.12 -22.40 -16.31
N PRO A 478 12.03 -22.76 -17.24
CA PRO A 478 13.36 -22.19 -17.29
C PRO A 478 13.30 -20.70 -17.64
N VAL A 479 14.13 -19.91 -16.95
CA VAL A 479 14.30 -18.48 -17.20
C VAL A 479 15.35 -18.20 -18.27
N PHE A 480 15.44 -16.95 -18.73
CA PHE A 480 16.31 -16.54 -19.82
C PHE A 480 17.76 -17.03 -19.71
N PRO A 481 18.48 -16.94 -18.57
CA PRO A 481 19.85 -17.45 -18.46
C PRO A 481 19.97 -18.94 -18.77
N GLU A 482 18.98 -19.73 -18.41
CA GLU A 482 18.93 -21.17 -18.62
C GLU A 482 18.59 -21.53 -20.10
N ARG A 483 17.97 -20.59 -20.82
CA ARG A 483 17.55 -20.72 -22.22
C ARG A 483 18.37 -19.87 -23.19
N ALA A 484 19.43 -19.22 -22.75
CA ALA A 484 20.18 -18.28 -23.58
C ALA A 484 20.66 -18.89 -24.90
N GLU A 485 21.11 -20.15 -24.87
CA GLU A 485 21.56 -20.88 -26.08
C GLU A 485 20.39 -21.32 -27.00
N GLU A 486 19.24 -21.68 -26.41
CA GLU A 486 18.00 -21.95 -27.17
C GLU A 486 17.52 -20.68 -27.88
N ILE A 487 17.60 -19.55 -27.19
CA ILE A 487 17.21 -18.24 -27.72
C ILE A 487 18.17 -17.80 -28.83
N ALA A 488 19.47 -18.02 -28.67
CA ALA A 488 20.45 -17.75 -29.73
C ALA A 488 20.12 -18.56 -30.98
N ARG A 489 19.90 -19.88 -30.86
CA ARG A 489 19.46 -20.73 -31.97
C ARG A 489 18.15 -20.29 -32.61
N SER A 490 17.22 -19.79 -31.80
CA SER A 490 15.94 -19.22 -32.32
C SER A 490 16.21 -18.00 -33.20
N ILE A 491 17.13 -17.13 -32.80
CA ILE A 491 17.52 -15.94 -33.58
C ILE A 491 18.18 -16.38 -34.91
N GLU A 492 19.10 -17.33 -34.85
CA GLU A 492 19.78 -17.92 -36.05
C GLU A 492 18.76 -18.56 -36.99
N SER A 493 17.69 -19.16 -36.47
CA SER A 493 16.59 -19.72 -37.25
C SER A 493 15.60 -18.67 -37.76
N GLY A 494 15.88 -17.38 -37.57
CA GLY A 494 15.06 -16.27 -38.04
C GLY A 494 13.88 -15.90 -37.15
N ILE A 495 13.74 -16.49 -35.94
CA ILE A 495 12.72 -16.13 -34.98
C ILE A 495 13.16 -14.86 -34.27
N PRO A 496 12.41 -13.73 -34.38
CA PRO A 496 12.82 -12.49 -33.74
C PRO A 496 12.60 -12.55 -32.23
N VAL A 497 13.58 -12.06 -31.48
CA VAL A 497 13.55 -11.99 -30.01
C VAL A 497 13.61 -10.54 -29.57
N TYR A 498 12.75 -10.17 -28.62
CA TYR A 498 12.60 -8.78 -28.14
C TYR A 498 12.75 -8.68 -26.64
N THR A 499 13.17 -7.51 -26.18
CA THR A 499 13.13 -7.09 -24.77
C THR A 499 12.72 -5.62 -24.68
N ASP A 500 12.43 -5.14 -23.49
CA ASP A 500 11.99 -3.75 -23.25
C ASP A 500 12.97 -2.98 -22.36
N ALA A 501 12.88 -1.65 -22.42
CA ALA A 501 13.75 -0.76 -21.67
C ALA A 501 13.58 -0.91 -20.15
N TYR A 502 12.37 -1.22 -19.66
CA TYR A 502 12.14 -1.49 -18.24
C TYR A 502 12.96 -2.71 -17.81
N SER A 503 12.83 -3.80 -18.53
CA SER A 503 13.57 -5.05 -18.28
C SER A 503 15.08 -4.84 -18.27
N LEU A 504 15.61 -4.05 -19.18
CA LEU A 504 17.02 -3.68 -19.19
C LEU A 504 17.41 -2.78 -18.02
N SER A 505 16.52 -1.92 -17.55
CA SER A 505 16.79 -0.98 -16.46
C SER A 505 16.85 -1.63 -15.08
N VAL A 506 16.09 -2.70 -14.83
CA VAL A 506 16.09 -3.40 -13.53
C VAL A 506 17.26 -4.38 -13.39
N THR A 507 17.84 -4.84 -14.49
CA THR A 507 18.95 -5.82 -14.46
C THR A 507 20.21 -5.30 -13.77
N PRO A 508 20.62 -4.02 -13.85
CA PRO A 508 21.83 -3.53 -13.19
C PRO A 508 21.74 -3.40 -11.68
N THR A 509 20.54 -3.17 -11.15
CA THR A 509 20.34 -2.74 -9.76
C THR A 509 19.92 -3.87 -8.83
N ASP A 510 19.34 -4.95 -9.35
CA ASP A 510 18.85 -6.07 -8.54
C ASP A 510 19.75 -7.30 -8.71
N PRO A 511 20.34 -7.83 -7.61
CA PRO A 511 21.22 -9.02 -7.64
C PRO A 511 20.57 -10.24 -8.26
N ARG A 512 19.25 -10.38 -8.17
CA ARG A 512 18.50 -11.51 -8.76
C ARG A 512 18.65 -11.59 -10.28
N TYR A 513 18.91 -10.47 -10.94
CA TYR A 513 19.13 -10.40 -12.39
C TYR A 513 20.61 -10.55 -12.81
N GLY A 514 21.53 -10.82 -11.88
CA GLY A 514 22.94 -11.02 -12.19
C GLY A 514 23.19 -12.04 -13.31
N PRO A 515 22.63 -13.26 -13.23
CA PRO A 515 22.74 -14.27 -14.30
C PRO A 515 22.15 -13.80 -15.64
N ALA A 516 20.99 -13.12 -15.61
CA ALA A 516 20.36 -12.57 -16.82
C ALA A 516 21.22 -11.51 -17.49
N ARG A 517 21.86 -10.65 -16.70
CA ARG A 517 22.79 -9.64 -17.18
C ARG A 517 24.00 -10.26 -17.85
N ALA A 518 24.55 -11.33 -17.29
CA ALA A 518 25.67 -12.06 -17.89
C ALA A 518 25.25 -12.69 -19.22
N ALA A 519 24.06 -13.29 -19.28
CA ALA A 519 23.51 -13.89 -20.48
C ALA A 519 23.22 -12.84 -21.59
N LEU A 520 22.66 -11.68 -21.22
CA LEU A 520 22.36 -10.60 -22.18
C LEU A 520 23.61 -10.03 -22.87
N LYS A 521 24.79 -10.12 -22.25
CA LYS A 521 26.05 -9.68 -22.87
C LYS A 521 26.44 -10.47 -24.13
N LYS A 522 25.84 -11.63 -24.34
CA LYS A 522 26.05 -12.47 -25.54
C LYS A 522 25.22 -12.00 -26.73
N PHE A 523 24.40 -10.97 -26.58
CA PHE A 523 23.46 -10.48 -27.57
C PHE A 523 23.68 -9.00 -27.83
N ARG A 524 23.60 -8.62 -29.09
CA ARG A 524 23.55 -7.23 -29.50
C ARG A 524 22.13 -6.70 -29.40
N LEU A 525 21.95 -5.59 -28.71
CA LEU A 525 20.66 -4.92 -28.54
C LEU A 525 20.45 -3.89 -29.65
N ARG A 526 19.52 -4.16 -30.56
CA ARG A 526 19.15 -3.26 -31.63
C ARG A 526 17.85 -2.54 -31.27
N PRO A 527 17.81 -1.19 -31.15
CA PRO A 527 16.59 -0.47 -30.86
C PRO A 527 15.56 -0.67 -31.98
N VAL A 528 14.30 -0.83 -31.61
CA VAL A 528 13.16 -0.96 -32.51
C VAL A 528 12.31 0.30 -32.40
N GLU A 529 11.95 0.90 -33.53
CA GLU A 529 11.04 2.02 -33.57
C GLU A 529 9.66 1.59 -33.08
N THR A 530 9.12 2.32 -32.12
CA THR A 530 7.77 2.14 -31.57
C THR A 530 7.00 3.44 -31.67
N THR A 531 5.69 3.35 -31.88
CA THR A 531 4.79 4.52 -31.92
C THR A 531 4.54 5.10 -30.52
N ARG A 532 5.05 4.45 -29.46
CA ARG A 532 4.85 4.83 -28.06
C ARG A 532 6.20 5.22 -27.39
N PRO A 533 6.17 5.93 -26.27
CA PRO A 533 7.39 6.38 -25.59
C PRO A 533 8.25 5.25 -25.00
N THR A 534 7.81 3.98 -25.17
CA THR A 534 8.54 2.80 -24.69
C THR A 534 9.50 2.30 -25.76
N ARG A 535 10.77 2.16 -25.41
CA ARG A 535 11.76 1.56 -26.29
C ARG A 535 11.73 0.04 -26.17
N LEU A 536 11.55 -0.63 -27.32
CA LEU A 536 11.82 -2.04 -27.48
C LEU A 536 13.21 -2.25 -28.10
N TYR A 537 13.79 -3.39 -27.82
CA TYR A 537 15.07 -3.80 -28.40
C TYR A 537 14.92 -5.20 -28.98
N ARG A 538 15.44 -5.40 -30.15
CA ARG A 538 15.62 -6.73 -30.73
C ARG A 538 16.97 -7.28 -30.28
N LEU A 539 16.99 -8.54 -29.92
CA LEU A 539 18.20 -9.27 -29.64
C LEU A 539 18.70 -9.89 -30.95
N ASP A 540 19.94 -9.61 -31.29
CA ASP A 540 20.66 -10.26 -32.39
C ASP A 540 21.86 -11.03 -31.79
N VAL A 541 22.29 -12.14 -32.43
CA VAL A 541 23.51 -12.84 -32.05
C VAL A 541 24.69 -12.09 -32.66
N ASP A 542 25.75 -11.89 -31.88
CA ASP A 542 26.98 -11.22 -32.33
C ASP A 542 27.69 -12.02 -33.39
#